data_31568bb050b11d8cabe4621321c1a499
#
_entry.id   31568bb050b11d8cabe4621321c1a499
#
_cell.length_a   1.000
_cell.length_b   1.000
_cell.length_c   1.000
_cell.angle_alpha   90.00
_cell.angle_beta   90.00
_cell.angle_gamma   90.00
#
_symmetry.space_group_name_H-M   'P 1'
#
loop_
_entity.id
_entity.type
_entity.pdbx_description
1 polymer ?
#
loop_
_entity_poly.entity_id
_entity_poly.type
_entity_poly.pdbx_seq_one_letter_code
_entity_poly.pdbx_strand_id
1 'polypeptide(L)'
;MLAGLCLSSLGAAAERAPVRFAYLEFPPFSYTDEQGQAHGEIIDIIRQLLQQAGYPAEFRSLPGARLYKGLVDGSVQMSAGAPGVPQLQGHILEGRHQLSTVNINLYHRPDTTPPTLPEGLRGKRLLLINGYAYRPPISDWLSDPSLDMQISRSSSHQAALAMLMRQRGDFLIDYSKPIEQALQDADLPALPYITLRHLPITLQISKAMPGAEQLRDDLDRAYEQLQLDAPAATPPAVEPQAAD
;
A
#
# COMPACT_ATOMS: atom_id res chain seq x y z
N MET A 1 69.67 -1.22 10.56
CA MET A 1 68.37 -1.03 11.14
C MET A 1 67.46 -0.44 10.05
N LEU A 2 66.69 -1.26 9.33
CA LEU A 2 65.68 -0.77 8.40
C LEU A 2 64.34 -0.84 9.09
N ALA A 3 63.72 0.33 9.33
CA ALA A 3 62.36 0.46 9.85
C ALA A 3 61.40 0.35 8.66
N GLY A 4 60.67 -0.79 8.58
CA GLY A 4 59.58 -0.97 7.61
C GLY A 4 58.36 -0.14 8.00
N LEU A 5 57.99 0.84 7.17
CA LEU A 5 56.70 1.52 7.25
C LEU A 5 55.62 0.60 6.69
N CYS A 6 54.75 0.03 7.55
CA CYS A 6 53.51 -0.56 7.15
C CYS A 6 52.48 0.55 6.83
N LEU A 7 52.29 0.86 5.55
CA LEU A 7 51.15 1.66 5.11
C LEU A 7 49.89 0.77 5.20
N SER A 8 49.11 0.98 6.25
CA SER A 8 47.73 0.47 6.31
C SER A 8 46.89 1.27 5.33
N SER A 9 46.55 0.68 4.15
CA SER A 9 45.57 1.24 3.26
C SER A 9 44.20 1.12 3.92
N LEU A 10 43.71 2.20 4.52
CA LEU A 10 42.28 2.34 4.78
C LEU A 10 41.58 2.33 3.40
N GLY A 11 40.99 1.19 3.04
CA GLY A 11 40.08 1.14 1.92
C GLY A 11 38.91 2.06 2.21
N ALA A 12 38.86 3.20 1.53
CA ALA A 12 37.64 4.02 1.50
C ALA A 12 36.53 3.14 0.97
N ALA A 13 35.60 2.75 1.82
CA ALA A 13 34.36 2.12 1.37
C ALA A 13 33.72 3.09 0.36
N ALA A 14 33.66 2.69 -0.90
CA ALA A 14 33.01 3.49 -1.93
C ALA A 14 31.59 3.78 -1.46
N GLU A 15 31.27 5.06 -1.26
CA GLU A 15 29.95 5.50 -0.82
C GLU A 15 28.92 5.03 -1.86
N ARG A 16 28.00 4.15 -1.44
CA ARG A 16 26.97 3.60 -2.34
C ARG A 16 26.07 4.75 -2.80
N ALA A 17 25.76 4.78 -4.08
CA ALA A 17 24.77 5.72 -4.59
C ALA A 17 23.40 5.49 -3.90
N PRO A 18 22.64 6.54 -3.58
CA PRO A 18 21.38 6.41 -2.90
C PRO A 18 20.35 5.63 -3.76
N VAL A 19 19.59 4.78 -3.09
CA VAL A 19 18.46 4.07 -3.70
C VAL A 19 17.28 5.03 -3.81
N ARG A 20 16.77 5.19 -5.04
CA ARG A 20 15.60 6.04 -5.32
C ARG A 20 14.31 5.25 -5.06
N PHE A 21 13.73 5.48 -3.88
CA PHE A 21 12.44 4.93 -3.50
C PHE A 21 11.32 5.89 -3.86
N ALA A 22 10.36 5.44 -4.67
CA ALA A 22 9.18 6.21 -4.97
C ALA A 22 7.93 5.63 -4.28
N TYR A 23 7.01 6.51 -3.87
CA TYR A 23 5.77 6.13 -3.21
C TYR A 23 4.58 6.94 -3.74
N LEU A 24 3.38 6.42 -3.51
CA LEU A 24 2.12 7.11 -3.72
C LEU A 24 1.74 7.88 -2.46
N GLU A 25 1.07 9.03 -2.62
CA GLU A 25 0.40 9.68 -1.50
C GLU A 25 -0.78 8.80 -1.06
N PHE A 26 -0.61 8.14 0.08
CA PHE A 26 -1.56 7.20 0.65
C PHE A 26 -1.48 7.20 2.19
N PRO A 27 -1.85 8.32 2.84
CA PRO A 27 -1.80 8.40 4.28
C PRO A 27 -2.78 7.39 4.94
N PRO A 28 -2.39 6.83 6.10
CA PRO A 28 -1.16 7.05 6.86
C PRO A 28 0.02 6.14 6.46
N PHE A 29 -0.08 5.36 5.37
CA PHE A 29 0.96 4.42 4.93
C PHE A 29 2.21 5.09 4.38
N SER A 30 2.02 6.05 3.49
CA SER A 30 3.08 6.84 2.86
C SER A 30 2.53 8.20 2.44
N TYR A 31 3.18 9.25 2.88
CA TYR A 31 2.78 10.62 2.56
C TYR A 31 3.95 11.59 2.72
N THR A 32 3.78 12.77 2.15
CA THR A 32 4.71 13.87 2.26
C THR A 32 4.13 14.89 3.25
N ASP A 33 4.91 15.29 4.25
CA ASP A 33 4.49 16.33 5.20
C ASP A 33 4.61 17.74 4.62
N GLU A 34 4.24 18.76 5.41
CA GLU A 34 4.31 20.18 5.02
C GLU A 34 5.75 20.66 4.80
N GLN A 35 6.75 19.97 5.36
CA GLN A 35 8.16 20.23 5.20
C GLN A 35 8.78 19.51 3.99
N GLY A 36 7.98 18.73 3.24
CA GLY A 36 8.41 17.95 2.09
C GLY A 36 9.12 16.64 2.45
N GLN A 37 9.01 16.17 3.71
CA GLN A 37 9.61 14.92 4.15
C GLN A 37 8.66 13.74 3.99
N ALA A 38 9.23 12.59 3.65
CA ALA A 38 8.48 11.35 3.51
C ALA A 38 8.21 10.70 4.87
N HIS A 39 6.95 10.38 5.14
CA HIS A 39 6.46 9.75 6.37
C HIS A 39 5.47 8.63 6.11
N GLY A 40 5.17 7.86 7.16
CA GLY A 40 4.17 6.80 7.18
C GLY A 40 4.77 5.42 7.44
N GLU A 41 3.89 4.48 7.79
CA GLU A 41 4.25 3.11 8.17
C GLU A 41 5.25 2.47 7.20
N ILE A 42 4.94 2.50 5.90
CA ILE A 42 5.79 1.90 4.87
C ILE A 42 7.11 2.67 4.71
N ILE A 43 7.08 4.00 4.78
CA ILE A 43 8.29 4.82 4.67
C ILE A 43 9.26 4.50 5.80
N ASP A 44 8.75 4.32 7.03
CA ASP A 44 9.58 4.01 8.20
C ASP A 44 10.18 2.61 8.12
N ILE A 45 9.41 1.61 7.68
CA ILE A 45 9.91 0.26 7.40
C ILE A 45 11.02 0.30 6.34
N ILE A 46 10.79 0.95 5.21
CA ILE A 46 11.77 1.05 4.12
C ILE A 46 13.04 1.76 4.56
N ARG A 47 12.91 2.84 5.35
CA ARG A 47 14.06 3.57 5.89
C ARG A 47 14.91 2.67 6.79
N GLN A 48 14.29 1.89 7.68
CA GLN A 48 14.98 0.94 8.53
C GLN A 48 15.68 -0.16 7.73
N LEU A 49 15.00 -0.75 6.73
CA LEU A 49 15.57 -1.79 5.88
C LEU A 49 16.80 -1.30 5.11
N LEU A 50 16.69 -0.12 4.47
CA LEU A 50 17.80 0.46 3.71
C LEU A 50 18.98 0.84 4.63
N GLN A 51 18.71 1.40 5.79
CA GLN A 51 19.73 1.73 6.80
C GLN A 51 20.45 0.45 7.28
N GLN A 52 19.72 -0.59 7.64
CA GLN A 52 20.28 -1.87 8.08
C GLN A 52 21.13 -2.54 6.99
N ALA A 53 20.69 -2.45 5.74
CA ALA A 53 21.42 -3.00 4.59
C ALA A 53 22.59 -2.09 4.11
N GLY A 54 22.78 -0.90 4.70
CA GLY A 54 23.86 0.03 4.37
C GLY A 54 23.68 0.74 3.03
N TYR A 55 22.43 1.04 2.65
CA TYR A 55 22.09 1.81 1.45
C TYR A 55 21.58 3.19 1.84
N PRO A 56 22.20 4.28 1.36
CA PRO A 56 21.57 5.61 1.39
C PRO A 56 20.27 5.59 0.58
N ALA A 57 19.30 6.42 0.96
CA ALA A 57 17.98 6.43 0.31
C ALA A 57 17.52 7.85 -0.03
N GLU A 58 16.85 7.97 -1.17
CA GLU A 58 16.09 9.14 -1.56
C GLU A 58 14.62 8.76 -1.69
N PHE A 59 13.74 9.46 -0.97
CA PHE A 59 12.30 9.23 -1.00
C PHE A 59 11.61 10.28 -1.86
N ARG A 60 10.72 9.83 -2.75
CA ARG A 60 10.00 10.75 -3.62
C ARG A 60 8.56 10.30 -3.84
N SER A 61 7.62 11.20 -3.60
CA SER A 61 6.21 10.99 -3.98
C SER A 61 6.04 11.17 -5.49
N LEU A 62 5.35 10.23 -6.12
CA LEU A 62 5.03 10.27 -7.56
C LEU A 62 3.59 9.84 -7.83
N PRO A 63 2.91 10.43 -8.81
CA PRO A 63 1.68 9.88 -9.33
C PRO A 63 1.87 8.45 -9.86
N GLY A 64 0.89 7.56 -9.67
CA GLY A 64 0.98 6.14 -9.98
C GLY A 64 1.51 5.82 -11.37
N ALA A 65 1.03 6.51 -12.41
CA ALA A 65 1.50 6.30 -13.77
C ALA A 65 3.02 6.60 -13.95
N ARG A 66 3.54 7.61 -13.25
CA ARG A 66 4.98 7.94 -13.26
C ARG A 66 5.79 6.94 -12.46
N LEU A 67 5.27 6.50 -11.31
CA LEU A 67 5.90 5.50 -10.47
C LEU A 67 6.05 4.18 -11.24
N TYR A 68 4.98 3.68 -11.85
CA TYR A 68 5.02 2.42 -12.60
C TYR A 68 5.91 2.52 -13.84
N LYS A 69 5.83 3.62 -14.59
CA LYS A 69 6.75 3.86 -15.71
C LYS A 69 8.20 3.87 -15.23
N GLY A 70 8.48 4.54 -14.10
CA GLY A 70 9.82 4.63 -13.54
C GLY A 70 10.38 3.28 -13.07
N LEU A 71 9.54 2.39 -12.51
CA LEU A 71 9.94 1.02 -12.19
C LEU A 71 10.26 0.18 -13.44
N VAL A 72 9.56 0.42 -14.54
CA VAL A 72 9.81 -0.27 -15.83
C VAL A 72 11.12 0.20 -16.46
N ASP A 73 11.40 1.50 -16.48
CA ASP A 73 12.59 2.08 -17.15
C ASP A 73 13.80 2.29 -16.23
N GLY A 74 13.68 2.00 -14.93
CA GLY A 74 14.77 2.10 -13.94
C GLY A 74 15.01 3.52 -13.39
N SER A 75 14.24 4.53 -13.80
CA SER A 75 14.31 5.87 -13.21
C SER A 75 13.80 5.90 -11.77
N VAL A 76 12.91 4.98 -11.39
CA VAL A 76 12.58 4.57 -10.02
C VAL A 76 13.22 3.20 -9.79
N GLN A 77 14.03 3.09 -8.74
CA GLN A 77 14.74 1.85 -8.44
C GLN A 77 13.91 0.92 -7.56
N MET A 78 13.13 1.50 -6.64
CA MET A 78 12.37 0.73 -5.67
C MET A 78 11.05 1.43 -5.31
N SER A 79 10.05 0.63 -4.97
CA SER A 79 8.77 1.03 -4.39
C SER A 79 8.27 -0.06 -3.45
N ALA A 80 7.13 0.15 -2.82
CA ALA A 80 6.38 -0.87 -2.10
C ALA A 80 4.92 -0.85 -2.57
N GLY A 81 4.33 -2.03 -2.74
CA GLY A 81 2.96 -2.12 -3.24
C GLY A 81 2.45 -3.55 -3.29
N ALA A 82 1.16 -3.68 -3.61
CA ALA A 82 0.54 -4.99 -3.79
C ALA A 82 1.09 -5.69 -5.05
N PRO A 83 1.35 -7.00 -5.01
CA PRO A 83 1.83 -7.77 -6.14
C PRO A 83 0.81 -7.85 -7.27
N GLY A 84 1.26 -8.27 -8.46
CA GLY A 84 0.39 -8.53 -9.60
C GLY A 84 -0.12 -7.27 -10.31
N VAL A 85 0.60 -6.16 -10.28
CA VAL A 85 0.33 -4.99 -11.14
C VAL A 85 0.66 -5.34 -12.59
N PRO A 86 -0.31 -5.36 -13.53
CA PRO A 86 -0.06 -5.84 -14.90
C PRO A 86 1.09 -5.10 -15.60
N GLN A 87 1.18 -3.78 -15.43
CA GLN A 87 2.22 -2.94 -16.03
C GLN A 87 3.64 -3.26 -15.51
N LEU A 88 3.77 -3.90 -14.34
CA LEU A 88 5.05 -4.24 -13.74
C LEU A 88 5.46 -5.69 -13.97
N GLN A 89 4.59 -6.49 -14.58
CA GLN A 89 4.86 -7.91 -14.82
C GLN A 89 6.11 -8.10 -15.69
N GLY A 90 7.06 -8.86 -15.18
CA GLY A 90 8.36 -9.10 -15.84
C GLY A 90 9.40 -7.99 -15.67
N HIS A 91 9.04 -6.81 -15.16
CA HIS A 91 9.92 -5.65 -15.02
C HIS A 91 10.47 -5.44 -13.61
N ILE A 92 9.90 -6.10 -12.61
CA ILE A 92 10.32 -5.96 -11.22
C ILE A 92 10.74 -7.31 -10.61
N LEU A 93 11.52 -7.24 -9.55
CA LEU A 93 11.70 -8.26 -8.54
C LEU A 93 10.81 -7.88 -7.34
N GLU A 94 10.07 -8.84 -6.83
CA GLU A 94 9.33 -8.68 -5.59
C GLU A 94 10.18 -9.16 -4.41
N GLY A 95 10.12 -8.44 -3.27
CA GLY A 95 10.68 -8.88 -1.99
C GLY A 95 9.94 -10.13 -1.49
N ARG A 96 10.63 -10.96 -0.72
CA ARG A 96 10.07 -12.23 -0.19
C ARG A 96 9.20 -12.02 1.04
N HIS A 97 9.34 -10.87 1.70
CA HIS A 97 8.63 -10.57 2.94
C HIS A 97 7.46 -9.61 2.70
N GLN A 98 6.38 -9.88 3.42
CA GLN A 98 5.24 -8.98 3.48
C GLN A 98 5.56 -7.88 4.51
N LEU A 99 5.59 -6.63 4.05
CA LEU A 99 5.88 -5.47 4.88
C LEU A 99 4.65 -4.99 5.67
N SER A 100 3.48 -5.07 5.05
CA SER A 100 2.20 -4.65 5.63
C SER A 100 1.05 -5.32 4.89
N THR A 101 -0.19 -5.08 5.36
CA THR A 101 -1.42 -5.48 4.67
C THR A 101 -2.34 -4.29 4.53
N VAL A 102 -2.89 -4.13 3.32
CA VAL A 102 -3.95 -3.16 3.05
C VAL A 102 -5.22 -3.91 2.73
N ASN A 103 -6.29 -3.64 3.47
CA ASN A 103 -7.59 -4.23 3.21
C ASN A 103 -8.45 -3.27 2.39
N ILE A 104 -9.21 -3.81 1.43
CA ILE A 104 -10.32 -3.10 0.80
C ILE A 104 -11.59 -3.63 1.42
N ASN A 105 -12.36 -2.74 2.03
CA ASN A 105 -13.57 -3.05 2.75
C ASN A 105 -14.78 -2.41 2.11
N LEU A 106 -15.94 -3.05 2.25
CA LEU A 106 -17.26 -2.46 2.03
C LEU A 106 -17.81 -2.03 3.38
N TYR A 107 -17.82 -0.74 3.62
CA TYR A 107 -18.34 -0.14 4.85
C TYR A 107 -19.81 0.17 4.72
N HIS A 108 -20.52 0.04 5.84
CA HIS A 108 -21.92 0.46 5.96
C HIS A 108 -22.19 1.11 7.32
N ARG A 109 -23.30 1.82 7.43
CA ARG A 109 -23.72 2.37 8.72
C ARG A 109 -24.21 1.25 9.65
N PRO A 110 -24.15 1.43 10.96
CA PRO A 110 -24.63 0.44 11.94
C PRO A 110 -26.10 0.04 11.78
N ASP A 111 -26.93 0.96 11.25
CA ASP A 111 -28.36 0.75 10.99
C ASP A 111 -28.65 0.09 9.62
N THR A 112 -27.62 -0.22 8.86
CA THR A 112 -27.76 -0.82 7.53
C THR A 112 -27.45 -2.32 7.59
N THR A 113 -28.32 -3.15 7.08
CA THR A 113 -28.07 -4.58 6.96
C THR A 113 -26.91 -4.84 5.98
N PRO A 114 -25.88 -5.65 6.38
CA PRO A 114 -24.82 -6.03 5.47
C PRO A 114 -25.37 -6.78 4.25
N PRO A 115 -24.87 -6.48 3.03
CA PRO A 115 -25.36 -7.13 1.83
C PRO A 115 -24.75 -8.52 1.65
N THR A 116 -25.52 -9.43 1.07
CA THR A 116 -24.96 -10.63 0.44
C THR A 116 -24.34 -10.22 -0.90
N LEU A 117 -23.07 -10.53 -1.12
CA LEU A 117 -22.35 -10.08 -2.31
C LEU A 117 -22.37 -11.12 -3.44
N PRO A 118 -22.48 -10.67 -4.72
CA PRO A 118 -22.69 -9.28 -5.16
C PRO A 118 -24.16 -8.85 -5.23
N GLU A 119 -25.13 -9.78 -5.15
CA GLU A 119 -26.55 -9.54 -5.43
C GLU A 119 -27.18 -8.47 -4.53
N GLY A 120 -26.74 -8.39 -3.28
CA GLY A 120 -27.19 -7.37 -2.33
C GLY A 120 -26.78 -5.94 -2.65
N LEU A 121 -25.93 -5.74 -3.66
CA LEU A 121 -25.58 -4.41 -4.20
C LEU A 121 -26.59 -3.91 -5.26
N ARG A 122 -27.50 -4.75 -5.71
CA ARG A 122 -28.48 -4.38 -6.76
C ARG A 122 -29.32 -3.17 -6.38
N GLY A 123 -29.30 -2.15 -7.24
CA GLY A 123 -30.04 -0.90 -7.06
C GLY A 123 -29.51 -0.02 -5.93
N LYS A 124 -28.34 -0.35 -5.33
CA LYS A 124 -27.78 0.40 -4.21
C LYS A 124 -26.90 1.58 -4.67
N ARG A 125 -26.82 2.59 -3.80
CA ARG A 125 -25.92 3.72 -3.99
C ARG A 125 -24.55 3.39 -3.40
N LEU A 126 -23.55 3.25 -4.27
CA LEU A 126 -22.19 2.88 -3.91
C LEU A 126 -21.26 4.10 -3.97
N LEU A 127 -20.54 4.34 -2.88
CA LEU A 127 -19.52 5.37 -2.79
C LEU A 127 -18.15 4.78 -3.05
N LEU A 128 -17.35 5.47 -3.86
CA LEU A 128 -15.98 5.09 -4.21
C LEU A 128 -15.05 6.30 -4.08
N ILE A 129 -13.75 6.06 -3.99
CA ILE A 129 -12.74 7.11 -4.07
C ILE A 129 -12.34 7.32 -5.53
N ASN A 130 -12.25 8.59 -5.93
CA ASN A 130 -11.82 8.96 -7.28
C ASN A 130 -10.32 8.61 -7.48
N GLY A 131 -9.99 8.13 -8.68
CA GLY A 131 -8.61 7.82 -9.04
C GLY A 131 -8.12 6.44 -8.58
N TYR A 132 -8.88 5.70 -7.78
CA TYR A 132 -8.51 4.32 -7.42
C TYR A 132 -8.97 3.33 -8.49
N ALA A 133 -8.07 2.40 -8.84
CA ALA A 133 -8.36 1.27 -9.73
C ALA A 133 -8.67 0.04 -8.89
N TYR A 134 -9.91 -0.40 -8.94
CA TYR A 134 -10.34 -1.63 -8.28
C TYR A 134 -10.12 -2.83 -9.21
N ARG A 135 -9.69 -3.96 -8.64
CA ARG A 135 -9.48 -5.23 -9.36
C ARG A 135 -10.60 -6.22 -9.05
N PRO A 136 -10.72 -7.32 -9.81
CA PRO A 136 -11.67 -8.39 -9.49
C PRO A 136 -11.58 -8.84 -8.02
N PRO A 137 -12.74 -9.16 -7.40
CA PRO A 137 -14.09 -9.18 -8.00
C PRO A 137 -14.77 -7.79 -8.05
N ILE A 138 -14.20 -6.75 -7.41
CA ILE A 138 -14.83 -5.43 -7.28
C ILE A 138 -15.04 -4.79 -8.66
N SER A 139 -14.00 -4.81 -9.53
CA SER A 139 -14.10 -4.26 -10.89
C SER A 139 -15.21 -4.94 -11.71
N ASP A 140 -15.41 -6.25 -11.52
CA ASP A 140 -16.41 -7.01 -12.23
C ASP A 140 -17.84 -6.57 -11.81
N TRP A 141 -18.04 -6.39 -10.49
CA TRP A 141 -19.31 -5.86 -9.98
C TRP A 141 -19.58 -4.44 -10.47
N LEU A 142 -18.55 -3.56 -10.47
CA LEU A 142 -18.69 -2.18 -10.93
C LEU A 142 -19.02 -2.05 -12.41
N SER A 143 -18.69 -3.07 -13.22
CA SER A 143 -18.96 -3.13 -14.65
C SER A 143 -20.20 -3.96 -15.01
N ASP A 144 -20.84 -4.62 -14.04
CA ASP A 144 -22.02 -5.44 -14.26
C ASP A 144 -23.30 -4.58 -14.31
N PRO A 145 -23.90 -4.37 -15.49
CA PRO A 145 -25.10 -3.56 -15.61
C PRO A 145 -26.33 -4.20 -14.94
N SER A 146 -26.30 -5.51 -14.68
CA SER A 146 -27.40 -6.20 -14.03
C SER A 146 -27.56 -5.81 -12.57
N LEU A 147 -26.52 -5.28 -11.95
CA LEU A 147 -26.57 -4.78 -10.57
C LEU A 147 -27.22 -3.39 -10.46
N ASP A 148 -27.38 -2.66 -11.54
CA ASP A 148 -28.05 -1.34 -11.59
C ASP A 148 -27.64 -0.41 -10.43
N MET A 149 -26.35 -0.39 -10.11
CA MET A 149 -25.81 0.40 -8.99
C MET A 149 -25.69 1.87 -9.36
N GLN A 150 -26.00 2.76 -8.42
CA GLN A 150 -25.76 4.19 -8.55
C GLN A 150 -24.39 4.52 -7.94
N ILE A 151 -23.36 4.72 -8.79
CA ILE A 151 -22.00 4.95 -8.34
C ILE A 151 -21.73 6.45 -8.19
N SER A 152 -21.33 6.87 -7.01
CA SER A 152 -20.83 8.21 -6.72
C SER A 152 -19.36 8.15 -6.30
N ARG A 153 -18.55 9.11 -6.77
CA ARG A 153 -17.12 9.16 -6.47
C ARG A 153 -16.79 10.40 -5.65
N SER A 154 -15.99 10.22 -4.60
CA SER A 154 -15.50 11.29 -3.74
C SER A 154 -14.02 11.55 -4.01
N SER A 155 -13.57 12.79 -3.80
CA SER A 155 -12.18 13.17 -3.94
C SER A 155 -11.32 12.87 -2.70
N SER A 156 -11.94 12.54 -1.56
CA SER A 156 -11.23 12.20 -0.33
C SER A 156 -12.01 11.18 0.52
N HIS A 157 -11.28 10.48 1.38
CA HIS A 157 -11.82 9.51 2.32
C HIS A 157 -12.78 10.16 3.33
N GLN A 158 -12.42 11.34 3.88
CA GLN A 158 -13.25 12.10 4.80
C GLN A 158 -14.58 12.49 4.15
N ALA A 159 -14.54 12.97 2.90
CA ALA A 159 -15.76 13.35 2.19
C ALA A 159 -16.63 12.13 1.87
N ALA A 160 -16.03 10.98 1.49
CA ALA A 160 -16.75 9.74 1.26
C ALA A 160 -17.42 9.22 2.54
N LEU A 161 -16.68 9.22 3.66
CA LEU A 161 -17.21 8.88 4.98
C LEU A 161 -18.40 9.80 5.37
N ALA A 162 -18.23 11.10 5.19
CA ALA A 162 -19.30 12.07 5.46
C ALA A 162 -20.54 11.84 4.57
N MET A 163 -20.37 11.44 3.32
CA MET A 163 -21.47 11.06 2.43
C MET A 163 -22.19 9.82 2.93
N LEU A 164 -21.47 8.79 3.38
CA LEU A 164 -22.03 7.55 3.93
C LEU A 164 -22.85 7.87 5.19
N MET A 165 -22.29 8.64 6.13
CA MET A 165 -22.95 9.00 7.39
C MET A 165 -24.19 9.86 7.18
N ARG A 166 -24.21 10.70 6.13
CA ARG A 166 -25.39 11.53 5.74
C ARG A 166 -26.37 10.80 4.82
N GLN A 167 -26.27 9.46 4.72
CA GLN A 167 -27.16 8.63 3.92
C GLN A 167 -27.19 8.99 2.42
N ARG A 168 -26.10 9.57 1.90
CA ARG A 168 -25.93 9.86 0.46
C ARG A 168 -25.42 8.65 -0.33
N GLY A 169 -25.03 7.58 0.36
CA GLY A 169 -24.68 6.27 -0.15
C GLY A 169 -25.17 5.20 0.82
N ASP A 170 -25.38 4.01 0.32
CA ASP A 170 -25.77 2.86 1.13
C ASP A 170 -24.52 2.12 1.61
N PHE A 171 -23.50 2.06 0.74
CA PHE A 171 -22.22 1.42 1.00
C PHE A 171 -21.04 2.29 0.52
N LEU A 172 -19.87 2.12 1.16
CA LEU A 172 -18.61 2.75 0.77
C LEU A 172 -17.55 1.65 0.58
N ILE A 173 -16.96 1.55 -0.61
CA ILE A 173 -15.77 0.73 -0.83
C ILE A 173 -14.54 1.61 -0.69
N ASP A 174 -13.72 1.28 0.29
CA ASP A 174 -12.49 2.04 0.57
C ASP A 174 -11.44 1.18 1.28
N TYR A 175 -10.24 1.68 1.38
CA TYR A 175 -9.15 1.06 2.10
C TYR A 175 -9.29 1.24 3.61
N SER A 176 -8.86 0.23 4.39
CA SER A 176 -9.03 0.22 5.85
C SER A 176 -8.36 1.40 6.55
N LYS A 177 -7.07 1.62 6.31
CA LYS A 177 -6.31 2.64 7.03
C LYS A 177 -6.77 4.08 6.78
N PRO A 178 -7.02 4.51 5.54
CA PRO A 178 -7.58 5.84 5.30
C PRO A 178 -8.95 6.07 5.96
N ILE A 179 -9.81 5.05 6.03
CA ILE A 179 -11.09 5.17 6.73
C ILE A 179 -10.92 5.18 8.24
N GLU A 180 -10.02 4.35 8.80
CA GLU A 180 -9.67 4.40 10.22
C GLU A 180 -9.21 5.80 10.63
N GLN A 181 -8.33 6.42 9.83
CA GLN A 181 -7.88 7.79 10.07
C GLN A 181 -9.03 8.81 9.95
N ALA A 182 -9.85 8.70 8.90
CA ALA A 182 -11.00 9.60 8.71
C ALA A 182 -12.03 9.50 9.85
N LEU A 183 -12.22 8.30 10.42
CA LEU A 183 -13.08 8.09 11.58
C LEU A 183 -12.49 8.74 12.84
N GLN A 184 -11.18 8.60 13.07
CA GLN A 184 -10.48 9.24 14.19
C GLN A 184 -10.55 10.77 14.07
N ASP A 185 -10.28 11.33 12.90
CA ASP A 185 -10.33 12.78 12.65
C ASP A 185 -11.73 13.36 12.86
N ALA A 186 -12.77 12.56 12.64
CA ALA A 186 -14.17 12.94 12.80
C ALA A 186 -14.76 12.60 14.18
N ASP A 187 -13.96 12.03 15.10
CA ASP A 187 -14.40 11.52 16.42
C ASP A 187 -15.61 10.57 16.29
N LEU A 188 -15.55 9.68 15.28
CA LEU A 188 -16.59 8.70 15.02
C LEU A 188 -16.13 7.27 15.44
N PRO A 189 -17.06 6.44 15.93
CA PRO A 189 -16.76 5.06 16.23
C PRO A 189 -16.45 4.27 14.95
N ALA A 190 -15.77 3.12 15.11
CA ALA A 190 -15.53 2.19 14.00
C ALA A 190 -16.84 1.79 13.32
N LEU A 191 -16.84 1.75 12.01
CA LEU A 191 -17.97 1.30 11.21
C LEU A 191 -17.91 -0.20 10.96
N PRO A 192 -19.07 -0.88 10.88
CA PRO A 192 -19.12 -2.25 10.40
C PRO A 192 -18.73 -2.32 8.92
N TYR A 193 -18.08 -3.42 8.55
CA TYR A 193 -17.61 -3.65 7.18
C TYR A 193 -17.55 -5.13 6.81
N ILE A 194 -17.51 -5.39 5.51
CA ILE A 194 -17.16 -6.67 4.91
C ILE A 194 -15.82 -6.50 4.21
N THR A 195 -14.83 -7.32 4.54
CA THR A 195 -13.56 -7.29 3.82
C THR A 195 -13.72 -7.92 2.45
N LEU A 196 -13.46 -7.14 1.41
CA LEU A 196 -13.54 -7.57 0.03
C LEU A 196 -12.22 -8.15 -0.48
N ARG A 197 -11.10 -7.59 -0.02
CA ARG A 197 -9.75 -8.03 -0.40
C ARG A 197 -8.72 -7.76 0.69
N HIS A 198 -7.78 -8.69 0.81
CA HIS A 198 -6.52 -8.49 1.53
C HIS A 198 -5.41 -8.30 0.48
N LEU A 199 -4.67 -7.21 0.61
CA LEU A 199 -3.58 -6.86 -0.29
C LEU A 199 -2.27 -6.87 0.50
N PRO A 200 -1.43 -7.90 0.38
CA PRO A 200 -0.09 -7.85 0.96
C PRO A 200 0.72 -6.74 0.28
N ILE A 201 1.51 -6.01 1.03
CA ILE A 201 2.44 -5.01 0.54
C ILE A 201 3.83 -5.59 0.61
N THR A 202 4.52 -5.66 -0.53
CA THR A 202 5.88 -6.18 -0.66
C THR A 202 6.79 -5.14 -1.29
N LEU A 203 8.11 -5.36 -1.22
CA LEU A 203 9.06 -4.57 -2.01
C LEU A 203 8.87 -4.83 -3.50
N GLN A 204 9.03 -3.78 -4.30
CA GLN A 204 9.02 -3.80 -5.75
C GLN A 204 10.33 -3.15 -6.24
N ILE A 205 11.25 -3.94 -6.78
CA ILE A 205 12.57 -3.48 -7.19
C ILE A 205 12.67 -3.58 -8.71
N SER A 206 13.03 -2.48 -9.38
CA SER A 206 13.19 -2.44 -10.83
C SER A 206 14.31 -3.38 -11.30
N LYS A 207 14.02 -4.27 -12.23
CA LYS A 207 15.05 -5.10 -12.90
C LYS A 207 15.96 -4.29 -13.81
N ALA A 208 15.56 -3.08 -14.20
CA ALA A 208 16.38 -2.20 -15.04
C ALA A 208 17.53 -1.52 -14.26
N MET A 209 17.49 -1.56 -12.90
CA MET A 209 18.60 -1.05 -12.10
C MET A 209 19.75 -2.06 -12.02
N PRO A 210 21.03 -1.63 -12.10
CA PRO A 210 22.15 -2.50 -11.82
C PRO A 210 22.12 -3.02 -10.36
N GLY A 211 22.34 -4.31 -10.16
CA GLY A 211 22.38 -4.91 -8.82
C GLY A 211 21.01 -5.13 -8.17
N ALA A 212 19.93 -5.16 -8.94
CA ALA A 212 18.55 -5.35 -8.43
C ALA A 212 18.40 -6.60 -7.56
N GLU A 213 18.99 -7.73 -7.97
CA GLU A 213 18.94 -8.98 -7.19
C GLU A 213 19.69 -8.86 -5.87
N GLN A 214 20.89 -8.24 -5.91
CA GLN A 214 21.67 -8.00 -4.70
C GLN A 214 20.93 -7.09 -3.71
N LEU A 215 20.33 -6.02 -4.21
CA LEU A 215 19.52 -5.11 -3.36
C LEU A 215 18.35 -5.87 -2.73
N ARG A 216 17.60 -6.67 -3.51
CA ARG A 216 16.50 -7.51 -2.96
C ARG A 216 17.01 -8.42 -1.84
N ASP A 217 18.07 -9.17 -2.09
CA ASP A 217 18.59 -10.16 -1.15
C ASP A 217 19.16 -9.51 0.11
N ASP A 218 19.76 -8.32 -0.01
CA ASP A 218 20.24 -7.53 1.14
C ASP A 218 19.06 -6.99 1.97
N LEU A 219 17.99 -6.52 1.34
CA LEU A 219 16.80 -6.02 2.04
C LEU A 219 15.98 -7.15 2.68
N ASP A 220 15.84 -8.30 2.02
CA ASP A 220 15.19 -9.48 2.60
C ASP A 220 15.95 -9.94 3.85
N ARG A 221 17.29 -9.96 3.81
CA ARG A 221 18.15 -10.28 4.97
C ARG A 221 18.04 -9.23 6.06
N ALA A 222 17.97 -7.94 5.71
CA ALA A 222 17.77 -6.87 6.68
C ALA A 222 16.42 -7.01 7.39
N TYR A 223 15.37 -7.40 6.67
CA TYR A 223 14.05 -7.69 7.25
C TYR A 223 14.14 -8.78 8.31
N GLU A 224 14.78 -9.90 7.98
CA GLU A 224 14.99 -11.03 8.90
C GLU A 224 15.80 -10.61 10.15
N GLN A 225 16.84 -9.80 9.98
CA GLN A 225 17.68 -9.32 11.09
C GLN A 225 16.95 -8.35 12.03
N LEU A 226 16.10 -7.50 11.49
CA LEU A 226 15.30 -6.57 12.27
C LEU A 226 14.13 -7.25 12.97
N GLN A 227 13.88 -8.55 12.66
CA GLN A 227 12.74 -9.30 13.21
C GLN A 227 11.43 -8.50 13.10
N LEU A 228 11.26 -7.83 11.97
CA LEU A 228 10.04 -7.12 11.68
C LEU A 228 8.93 -8.16 11.63
N ASP A 229 8.07 -8.17 12.61
CA ASP A 229 6.92 -9.04 12.63
C ASP A 229 6.08 -8.75 11.39
N ALA A 230 5.74 -9.81 10.65
CA ALA A 230 4.72 -9.68 9.63
C ALA A 230 3.47 -9.11 10.33
N PRO A 231 2.86 -8.04 9.77
CA PRO A 231 1.66 -7.47 10.38
C PRO A 231 0.68 -8.61 10.60
N ALA A 232 0.20 -8.74 11.85
CA ALA A 232 -0.73 -9.78 12.22
C ALA A 232 -1.84 -9.83 11.18
N ALA A 233 -1.99 -10.96 10.51
CA ALA A 233 -3.12 -11.17 9.61
C ALA A 233 -4.37 -10.87 10.43
N THR A 234 -5.09 -9.81 10.09
CA THR A 234 -6.37 -9.51 10.73
C THR A 234 -7.19 -10.79 10.62
N PRO A 235 -7.66 -11.37 11.74
CA PRO A 235 -8.41 -12.63 11.68
C PRO A 235 -9.54 -12.48 10.66
N PRO A 236 -9.85 -13.53 9.90
CA PRO A 236 -10.94 -13.49 8.93
C PRO A 236 -12.19 -12.95 9.64
N ALA A 237 -12.84 -11.97 9.01
CA ALA A 237 -14.13 -11.48 9.48
C ALA A 237 -15.01 -12.70 9.73
N VAL A 238 -15.62 -12.77 10.91
CA VAL A 238 -16.53 -13.84 11.30
C VAL A 238 -17.55 -13.99 10.17
N GLU A 239 -17.50 -15.10 9.45
CA GLU A 239 -18.59 -15.47 8.53
C GLU A 239 -19.90 -15.44 9.31
N PRO A 240 -20.95 -14.78 8.82
CA PRO A 240 -22.24 -14.87 9.44
C PRO A 240 -22.64 -16.35 9.42
N GLN A 241 -22.72 -16.97 10.60
CA GLN A 241 -23.28 -18.30 10.74
C GLN A 241 -24.68 -18.27 10.10
N ALA A 242 -24.86 -19.09 9.08
CA ALA A 242 -26.20 -19.36 8.55
C ALA A 242 -27.07 -19.83 9.72
N ALA A 243 -28.11 -19.09 10.04
CA ALA A 243 -29.13 -19.54 10.94
C ALA A 243 -29.91 -20.67 10.24
N ASP A 244 -29.90 -21.85 10.88
CA ASP A 244 -30.78 -22.97 10.52
C ASP A 244 -32.28 -22.59 10.63
#